data_8dacb624a9dfda982de43a2940e976ca
#
_entry.id   8dacb624a9dfda982de43a2940e976ca
#
_cell.length_a   1.000
_cell.length_b   1.000
_cell.length_c   1.000
_cell.angle_alpha   90.00
_cell.angle_beta   90.00
_cell.angle_gamma   90.00
#
_symmetry.space_group_name_H-M   'P 1'
#
loop_
_entity.id
_entity.type
_entity.pdbx_description
1 polymer ?
#
loop_
_entity_poly.entity_id
_entity_poly.type
_entity_poly.pdbx_seq_one_letter_code
_entity_poly.pdbx_strand_id
1 'polypeptide(L)'
;MIFNRAVGKNISILSFILLSIQGISQGTLKRDGLEYVITTGVPFMRIATDARSAGMAEVGVATSADNSSGFHNPAKLAFIEKDHGASINFAPWLRQITNDIYLINANGYTKISPNHTAGMSIRYFTLGQINYRDALGGDLGISKPYEFALEGHYSFRLSENLGIGASGRYILSDLSNGATTTITQIPSGTAFSVDFAAFYSKKLEIGRLQESKLNVGVNISNIGSKIQYSANGQPDFIPTNMALGACFEGQIDEHNSFSASLQFDKLLVPTPTYSKDNQGKISFVDANRNTIPDFKELGSIAGMLTSFGDHANGIGGELGEIITHIGGEYAYQKTYFVRAGFFYEPEGAGGRQFITAGLGLKYAAMQLDFSYLLPITQQRSPLDNQMRVSIGFNIGENKKDNYW
;
A
#
# COMPACT_ATOMS: atom_id res chain seq x y z
N MET A 1 36.10 28.25 -13.47
CA MET A 1 36.08 27.29 -14.60
C MET A 1 36.01 25.80 -14.14
N ILE A 2 35.79 25.53 -12.84
CA ILE A 2 35.77 24.16 -12.27
C ILE A 2 34.33 23.67 -11.99
N PHE A 3 33.36 24.59 -11.90
CA PHE A 3 31.96 24.27 -11.58
C PHE A 3 31.17 23.63 -12.75
N ASN A 4 31.56 23.87 -14.01
CA ASN A 4 30.81 23.37 -15.18
C ASN A 4 31.12 21.91 -15.57
N ARG A 5 32.17 21.27 -15.03
CA ARG A 5 32.50 19.86 -15.36
C ARG A 5 31.79 18.83 -14.48
N ALA A 6 31.41 19.19 -13.25
CA ALA A 6 30.71 18.29 -12.35
C ALA A 6 29.21 18.16 -12.69
N VAL A 7 28.57 19.25 -13.11
CA VAL A 7 27.17 19.26 -13.49
C VAL A 7 26.91 18.47 -14.78
N GLY A 8 27.83 18.55 -15.76
CA GLY A 8 27.70 17.83 -17.03
C GLY A 8 27.80 16.29 -16.88
N LYS A 9 28.64 15.79 -15.96
CA LYS A 9 28.76 14.34 -15.71
C LYS A 9 27.55 13.75 -14.99
N ASN A 10 26.94 14.51 -14.08
CA ASN A 10 25.76 14.05 -13.33
C ASN A 10 24.50 14.03 -14.19
N ILE A 11 24.36 14.97 -15.14
CA ILE A 11 23.28 14.97 -16.12
C ILE A 11 23.38 13.79 -17.08
N SER A 12 24.60 13.40 -17.49
CA SER A 12 24.83 12.25 -18.37
C SER A 12 24.50 10.90 -17.69
N ILE A 13 24.74 10.76 -16.37
CA ILE A 13 24.38 9.55 -15.62
C ILE A 13 22.87 9.46 -15.44
N LEU A 14 22.19 10.58 -15.16
CA LEU A 14 20.73 10.61 -15.06
C LEU A 14 20.05 10.31 -16.40
N SER A 15 20.61 10.80 -17.52
CA SER A 15 20.13 10.50 -18.87
C SER A 15 20.36 9.05 -19.27
N PHE A 16 21.44 8.42 -18.80
CA PHE A 16 21.72 7.00 -19.08
C PHE A 16 20.81 6.07 -18.28
N ILE A 17 20.43 6.45 -17.05
CA ILE A 17 19.45 5.70 -16.23
C ILE A 17 18.05 5.84 -16.84
N LEU A 18 17.67 7.00 -17.35
CA LEU A 18 16.38 7.22 -18.03
C LEU A 18 16.27 6.50 -19.37
N LEU A 19 17.38 6.34 -20.11
CA LEU A 19 17.41 5.60 -21.38
C LEU A 19 17.39 4.07 -21.19
N SER A 20 17.89 3.56 -20.06
CA SER A 20 17.84 2.12 -19.77
C SER A 20 16.45 1.65 -19.32
N ILE A 21 15.57 2.55 -18.87
CA ILE A 21 14.18 2.23 -18.49
C ILE A 21 13.30 1.98 -19.71
N GLN A 22 13.62 2.55 -20.87
CA GLN A 22 12.86 2.32 -22.10
C GLN A 22 13.04 0.91 -22.71
N GLY A 23 14.06 0.17 -22.28
CA GLY A 23 14.35 -1.18 -22.77
C GLY A 23 13.59 -2.30 -22.07
N ILE A 24 12.90 -2.03 -20.94
CA ILE A 24 12.22 -3.05 -20.13
C ILE A 24 10.73 -3.21 -20.51
N SER A 25 10.20 -2.31 -21.35
CA SER A 25 8.77 -2.22 -21.68
C SER A 25 8.28 -3.15 -22.81
N GLN A 26 9.00 -4.21 -23.18
CA GLN A 26 8.54 -5.15 -24.21
C GLN A 26 8.75 -6.60 -23.79
N GLY A 27 8.03 -7.02 -22.78
CA GLY A 27 7.89 -8.42 -22.44
C GLY A 27 6.43 -8.81 -22.29
N THR A 28 5.71 -8.91 -23.40
CA THR A 28 4.38 -9.52 -23.42
C THR A 28 4.50 -11.00 -23.07
N LEU A 29 4.32 -11.34 -21.80
CA LEU A 29 4.14 -12.73 -21.36
C LEU A 29 2.70 -13.21 -21.62
N LYS A 30 2.09 -12.83 -22.73
CA LYS A 30 0.86 -13.48 -23.24
C LYS A 30 1.25 -14.75 -23.98
N ARG A 31 1.63 -15.79 -23.25
CA ARG A 31 1.98 -17.07 -23.86
C ARG A 31 0.75 -17.88 -24.29
N ASP A 32 -0.42 -17.61 -23.72
CA ASP A 32 -1.65 -18.40 -23.86
C ASP A 32 -2.97 -17.61 -23.80
N GLY A 33 -2.90 -16.28 -23.65
CA GLY A 33 -4.10 -15.41 -23.58
C GLY A 33 -4.83 -15.49 -22.23
N LEU A 34 -4.23 -16.11 -21.21
CA LEU A 34 -4.78 -16.22 -19.87
C LEU A 34 -4.31 -15.07 -18.98
N GLU A 35 -5.23 -14.53 -18.21
CA GLU A 35 -4.93 -13.49 -17.21
C GLU A 35 -4.83 -14.14 -15.83
N TYR A 36 -3.61 -14.17 -15.28
CA TYR A 36 -3.35 -14.70 -13.95
C TYR A 36 -3.47 -13.61 -12.85
N VAL A 37 -4.30 -12.60 -13.10
CA VAL A 37 -4.50 -11.51 -12.13
C VAL A 37 -5.19 -12.04 -10.88
N ILE A 38 -4.52 -11.87 -9.74
CA ILE A 38 -5.03 -12.28 -8.43
C ILE A 38 -6.10 -11.27 -7.99
N THR A 39 -7.31 -11.77 -7.69
CA THR A 39 -8.40 -10.97 -7.15
C THR A 39 -8.66 -11.31 -5.69
N THR A 40 -8.98 -10.30 -4.89
CA THR A 40 -9.26 -10.46 -3.46
C THR A 40 -10.53 -9.73 -3.07
N GLY A 41 -11.17 -10.19 -1.99
CA GLY A 41 -12.16 -9.39 -1.29
C GLY A 41 -11.50 -8.18 -0.63
N VAL A 42 -12.27 -7.14 -0.35
CA VAL A 42 -11.89 -5.91 0.38
C VAL A 42 -10.55 -5.27 -0.05
N PRO A 43 -10.35 -5.03 -1.35
CA PRO A 43 -9.07 -4.52 -1.88
C PRO A 43 -8.68 -3.14 -1.35
N PHE A 44 -9.61 -2.39 -0.75
CA PHE A 44 -9.35 -1.09 -0.11
C PHE A 44 -8.30 -1.17 1.00
N MET A 45 -8.08 -2.36 1.54
CA MET A 45 -7.07 -2.60 2.57
C MET A 45 -5.63 -2.39 2.09
N ARG A 46 -5.38 -2.41 0.77
CA ARG A 46 -4.06 -2.13 0.17
C ARG A 46 -3.87 -0.69 -0.27
N ILE A 47 -4.91 0.14 -0.24
CA ILE A 47 -4.82 1.52 -0.73
C ILE A 47 -4.11 2.38 0.31
N ALA A 48 -2.91 2.88 0.02
CA ALA A 48 -2.24 3.88 0.83
C ALA A 48 -3.01 5.20 0.75
N THR A 49 -3.40 5.76 1.89
CA THR A 49 -4.22 6.98 1.95
C THR A 49 -3.42 8.23 2.28
N ASP A 50 -2.26 8.06 2.90
CA ASP A 50 -1.43 9.18 3.31
C ASP A 50 -0.70 9.81 2.13
N ALA A 51 -0.73 11.13 2.08
CA ALA A 51 -0.13 11.90 0.99
C ALA A 51 1.41 11.84 0.98
N ARG A 52 2.05 11.56 2.12
CA ARG A 52 3.50 11.42 2.20
C ARG A 52 3.98 10.21 1.39
N SER A 53 3.50 9.01 1.71
CA SER A 53 3.89 7.79 0.99
C SER A 53 3.43 7.85 -0.47
N ALA A 54 2.20 8.35 -0.71
CA ALA A 54 1.65 8.48 -2.04
C ALA A 54 2.48 9.42 -2.94
N GLY A 55 3.06 10.49 -2.39
CA GLY A 55 3.99 11.36 -3.10
C GLY A 55 5.31 10.69 -3.47
N MET A 56 5.60 9.55 -2.87
CA MET A 56 6.79 8.70 -3.10
C MET A 56 6.43 7.33 -3.69
N ALA A 57 5.40 7.27 -4.54
CA ALA A 57 4.93 6.02 -5.17
C ALA A 57 4.51 4.93 -4.16
N GLU A 58 3.91 5.33 -3.05
CA GLU A 58 3.39 4.46 -1.99
C GLU A 58 4.47 3.71 -1.18
N VAL A 59 5.74 4.12 -1.23
CA VAL A 59 6.75 3.58 -0.31
C VAL A 59 6.42 3.95 1.13
N GLY A 60 6.54 3.01 2.04
CA GLY A 60 6.18 3.24 3.44
C GLY A 60 6.80 2.26 4.42
N VAL A 61 7.17 1.06 3.97
CA VAL A 61 7.60 -0.04 4.85
C VAL A 61 8.92 0.27 5.59
N ALA A 62 9.82 1.05 4.96
CA ALA A 62 11.15 1.38 5.50
C ALA A 62 11.42 2.88 5.67
N THR A 63 10.48 3.77 5.31
CA THR A 63 10.63 5.22 5.55
C THR A 63 10.65 5.54 7.05
N SER A 64 11.17 6.72 7.43
CA SER A 64 11.10 7.19 8.81
C SER A 64 9.69 7.14 9.39
N ALA A 65 9.60 6.94 10.71
CA ALA A 65 8.31 6.82 11.41
C ALA A 65 7.47 8.10 11.33
N ASP A 66 6.18 7.93 11.14
CA ASP A 66 5.16 8.99 11.07
C ASP A 66 3.81 8.51 11.59
N ASN A 67 2.78 9.38 11.52
CA ASN A 67 1.42 9.07 12.00
C ASN A 67 0.74 7.93 11.23
N SER A 68 1.15 7.66 9.99
CA SER A 68 0.60 6.60 9.12
C SER A 68 1.39 5.29 9.19
N SER A 69 2.41 5.22 10.04
CA SER A 69 3.30 4.05 10.16
C SER A 69 2.57 2.77 10.53
N GLY A 70 1.47 2.84 11.30
CA GLY A 70 0.67 1.66 11.65
C GLY A 70 0.16 0.90 10.43
N PHE A 71 -0.19 1.60 9.36
CA PHE A 71 -0.63 1.00 8.10
C PHE A 71 0.52 0.36 7.30
N HIS A 72 1.64 1.07 7.16
CA HIS A 72 2.74 0.60 6.31
C HIS A 72 3.64 -0.43 6.99
N ASN A 73 3.96 -0.19 8.25
CA ASN A 73 4.81 -1.06 9.07
C ASN A 73 4.64 -0.65 10.55
N PRO A 74 3.85 -1.37 11.33
CA PRO A 74 3.63 -1.02 12.74
C PRO A 74 4.91 -0.99 13.58
N ALA A 75 5.97 -1.73 13.23
CA ALA A 75 7.23 -1.71 13.97
C ALA A 75 7.93 -0.35 13.94
N LYS A 76 7.66 0.51 12.95
CA LYS A 76 8.19 1.88 12.87
C LYS A 76 7.75 2.75 14.03
N LEU A 77 6.56 2.49 14.60
CA LEU A 77 6.05 3.25 15.75
C LEU A 77 6.99 3.19 16.96
N ALA A 78 7.83 2.15 17.10
CA ALA A 78 8.85 2.06 18.12
C ALA A 78 9.95 3.14 18.01
N PHE A 79 10.10 3.74 16.82
CA PHE A 79 11.11 4.77 16.51
C PHE A 79 10.50 6.16 16.34
N ILE A 80 9.22 6.33 16.62
CA ILE A 80 8.58 7.63 16.49
C ILE A 80 9.11 8.59 17.57
N GLU A 81 9.40 9.83 17.17
CA GLU A 81 10.08 10.77 18.08
C GLU A 81 9.14 11.40 19.11
N LYS A 82 7.93 11.76 18.70
CA LYS A 82 6.96 12.46 19.55
C LYS A 82 6.14 11.47 20.39
N ASP A 83 5.69 11.92 21.57
CA ASP A 83 4.95 11.07 22.51
C ASP A 83 3.56 10.70 21.98
N HIS A 84 2.89 11.64 21.31
CA HIS A 84 1.54 11.45 20.77
C HIS A 84 1.44 12.03 19.37
N GLY A 85 0.65 11.42 18.53
CA GLY A 85 0.33 11.95 17.22
C GLY A 85 -0.99 11.41 16.69
N ALA A 86 -1.58 12.19 15.80
CA ALA A 86 -2.77 11.82 15.06
C ALA A 86 -2.72 12.39 13.66
N SER A 87 -3.39 11.73 12.72
CA SER A 87 -3.56 12.25 11.36
C SER A 87 -4.89 11.85 10.76
N ILE A 88 -5.37 12.65 9.83
CA ILE A 88 -6.48 12.33 8.93
C ILE A 88 -5.95 12.41 7.51
N ASN A 89 -6.22 11.36 6.75
CA ASN A 89 -5.83 11.21 5.37
C ASN A 89 -7.08 11.08 4.51
N PHE A 90 -7.13 11.79 3.41
CA PHE A 90 -8.25 11.80 2.48
C PHE A 90 -7.78 11.50 1.07
N ALA A 91 -8.36 10.47 0.46
CA ALA A 91 -8.07 10.03 -0.89
C ALA A 91 -9.39 9.93 -1.70
N PRO A 92 -9.73 10.94 -2.51
CA PRO A 92 -10.79 10.81 -3.49
C PRO A 92 -10.44 9.69 -4.47
N TRP A 93 -11.43 8.85 -4.78
CA TRP A 93 -11.23 7.68 -5.62
C TRP A 93 -12.10 7.76 -6.86
N LEU A 94 -11.63 7.26 -8.01
CA LEU A 94 -12.39 7.24 -9.27
C LEU A 94 -12.97 8.60 -9.70
N ARG A 95 -12.31 9.73 -9.39
CA ARG A 95 -12.83 11.08 -9.64
C ARG A 95 -13.18 11.39 -11.09
N GLN A 96 -12.64 10.64 -12.03
CA GLN A 96 -13.00 10.79 -13.45
C GLN A 96 -14.39 10.22 -13.77
N ILE A 97 -14.94 9.36 -12.91
CA ILE A 97 -16.24 8.72 -13.07
C ILE A 97 -17.26 9.38 -12.15
N THR A 98 -16.92 9.59 -10.88
CA THR A 98 -17.86 10.09 -9.86
C THR A 98 -17.11 10.88 -8.78
N ASN A 99 -17.85 11.72 -8.02
CA ASN A 99 -17.28 12.53 -6.96
C ASN A 99 -17.61 12.03 -5.55
N ASP A 100 -18.37 10.95 -5.42
CA ASP A 100 -18.89 10.43 -4.15
C ASP A 100 -18.17 9.16 -3.66
N ILE A 101 -17.12 8.71 -4.39
CA ILE A 101 -16.24 7.61 -3.98
C ILE A 101 -14.97 8.21 -3.37
N TYR A 102 -14.69 7.86 -2.11
CA TYR A 102 -13.47 8.30 -1.41
C TYR A 102 -13.11 7.38 -0.26
N LEU A 103 -11.84 7.42 0.12
CA LEU A 103 -11.30 6.73 1.27
C LEU A 103 -10.79 7.76 2.29
N ILE A 104 -11.22 7.60 3.54
CA ILE A 104 -10.72 8.35 4.69
C ILE A 104 -10.01 7.38 5.62
N ASN A 105 -8.87 7.81 6.15
CA ASN A 105 -8.16 7.08 7.19
C ASN A 105 -7.76 8.04 8.30
N ALA A 106 -8.17 7.74 9.53
CA ALA A 106 -7.75 8.43 10.74
C ALA A 106 -6.81 7.52 11.52
N ASN A 107 -5.65 8.05 11.91
CA ASN A 107 -4.63 7.33 12.68
C ASN A 107 -4.32 8.08 13.96
N GLY A 108 -3.97 7.36 15.00
CA GLY A 108 -3.44 7.91 16.23
C GLY A 108 -2.44 6.95 16.87
N TYR A 109 -1.47 7.51 17.59
CA TYR A 109 -0.55 6.72 18.39
C TYR A 109 -0.22 7.42 19.71
N THR A 110 0.23 6.63 20.67
CA THR A 110 0.76 7.10 21.95
C THR A 110 1.93 6.22 22.39
N LYS A 111 3.00 6.85 22.83
CA LYS A 111 4.07 6.14 23.54
C LYS A 111 3.59 5.79 24.93
N ILE A 112 3.56 4.51 25.26
CA ILE A 112 3.25 3.99 26.59
C ILE A 112 4.49 4.06 27.48
N SER A 113 5.65 3.79 26.89
CA SER A 113 6.97 3.88 27.54
C SER A 113 8.04 4.16 26.49
N PRO A 114 9.31 4.36 26.83
CA PRO A 114 10.37 4.57 25.85
C PRO A 114 10.47 3.51 24.77
N ASN A 115 10.13 2.25 25.09
CA ASN A 115 10.24 1.12 24.19
C ASN A 115 8.89 0.62 23.66
N HIS A 116 7.76 1.12 24.13
CA HIS A 116 6.43 0.62 23.82
C HIS A 116 5.54 1.72 23.27
N THR A 117 5.00 1.50 22.10
CA THR A 117 4.05 2.42 21.44
C THR A 117 2.79 1.66 21.04
N ALA A 118 1.63 2.21 21.37
CA ALA A 118 0.35 1.74 20.87
C ALA A 118 -0.22 2.71 19.86
N GLY A 119 -0.98 2.21 18.91
CA GLY A 119 -1.68 2.99 17.90
C GLY A 119 -3.06 2.43 17.57
N MET A 120 -3.86 3.24 16.93
CA MET A 120 -5.17 2.86 16.43
C MET A 120 -5.43 3.56 15.09
N SER A 121 -6.11 2.87 14.18
CA SER A 121 -6.52 3.43 12.90
C SER A 121 -7.96 3.06 12.58
N ILE A 122 -8.67 3.97 11.93
CA ILE A 122 -9.99 3.77 11.38
C ILE A 122 -9.92 4.09 9.89
N ARG A 123 -10.40 3.16 9.05
CA ARG A 123 -10.50 3.34 7.61
C ARG A 123 -11.96 3.23 7.19
N TYR A 124 -12.40 4.15 6.35
CA TYR A 124 -13.75 4.17 5.79
C TYR A 124 -13.68 4.44 4.30
N PHE A 125 -14.18 3.52 3.52
CA PHE A 125 -14.25 3.60 2.06
C PHE A 125 -15.70 3.61 1.61
N THR A 126 -16.18 4.72 1.07
CA THR A 126 -17.48 4.78 0.43
C THR A 126 -17.33 4.43 -1.04
N LEU A 127 -18.24 3.59 -1.54
CA LEU A 127 -18.30 3.19 -2.95
C LEU A 127 -19.32 4.05 -3.73
N GLY A 128 -19.78 5.15 -3.12
CA GLY A 128 -20.73 6.07 -3.72
C GLY A 128 -22.18 5.60 -3.65
N GLN A 129 -23.05 6.29 -4.36
CA GLN A 129 -24.46 5.97 -4.44
C GLN A 129 -24.77 5.19 -5.71
N ILE A 130 -25.44 4.05 -5.57
CA ILE A 130 -25.89 3.20 -6.68
C ILE A 130 -27.42 3.29 -6.78
N ASN A 131 -27.93 3.75 -7.92
CA ASN A 131 -29.35 3.79 -8.21
C ASN A 131 -29.71 2.54 -9.03
N TYR A 132 -30.51 1.67 -8.46
CA TYR A 132 -30.98 0.47 -9.14
C TYR A 132 -32.21 0.78 -9.99
N ARG A 133 -32.23 0.22 -11.20
CA ARG A 133 -33.35 0.34 -12.12
C ARG A 133 -33.70 -1.02 -12.72
N ASP A 134 -34.96 -1.25 -12.99
CA ASP A 134 -35.39 -2.43 -13.73
C ASP A 134 -35.08 -2.30 -15.23
N ALA A 135 -35.36 -3.34 -16.01
CA ALA A 135 -35.12 -3.37 -17.44
C ALA A 135 -35.97 -2.34 -18.23
N LEU A 136 -37.01 -1.79 -17.64
CA LEU A 136 -37.89 -0.77 -18.22
C LEU A 136 -37.54 0.65 -17.72
N GLY A 137 -36.52 0.79 -16.88
CA GLY A 137 -36.06 2.06 -16.29
C GLY A 137 -36.82 2.46 -15.01
N GLY A 138 -37.69 1.60 -14.47
CA GLY A 138 -38.37 1.80 -13.20
C GLY A 138 -37.37 1.84 -12.02
N ASP A 139 -37.65 2.68 -11.05
CA ASP A 139 -36.79 2.85 -9.86
C ASP A 139 -36.92 1.63 -8.93
N LEU A 140 -35.81 0.96 -8.65
CA LEU A 140 -35.74 -0.18 -7.73
C LEU A 140 -35.07 0.19 -6.38
N GLY A 141 -34.73 1.46 -6.18
CA GLY A 141 -34.16 1.97 -4.95
C GLY A 141 -32.67 2.37 -5.04
N ILE A 142 -32.16 2.77 -3.91
CA ILE A 142 -30.80 3.33 -3.77
C ILE A 142 -30.01 2.50 -2.75
N SER A 143 -28.75 2.21 -3.07
CA SER A 143 -27.78 1.66 -2.14
C SER A 143 -26.61 2.62 -1.97
N LYS A 144 -25.97 2.59 -0.79
CA LYS A 144 -24.75 3.33 -0.46
C LYS A 144 -23.72 2.36 0.13
N PRO A 145 -23.11 1.53 -0.72
CA PRO A 145 -22.14 0.54 -0.24
C PRO A 145 -20.94 1.22 0.41
N TYR A 146 -20.40 0.58 1.43
CA TYR A 146 -19.20 1.03 2.10
C TYR A 146 -18.39 -0.13 2.65
N GLU A 147 -17.10 0.14 2.87
CA GLU A 147 -16.19 -0.76 3.56
C GLU A 147 -15.53 -0.01 4.73
N PHE A 148 -15.30 -0.73 5.80
CA PHE A 148 -14.78 -0.18 7.04
C PHE A 148 -13.75 -1.11 7.65
N ALA A 149 -12.69 -0.54 8.25
CA ALA A 149 -11.77 -1.29 9.08
C ALA A 149 -11.41 -0.53 10.35
N LEU A 150 -11.36 -1.25 11.46
CA LEU A 150 -10.84 -0.80 12.74
C LEU A 150 -9.57 -1.58 13.06
N GLU A 151 -8.49 -0.88 13.34
CA GLU A 151 -7.15 -1.45 13.51
C GLU A 151 -6.55 -1.00 14.84
N GLY A 152 -5.95 -1.93 15.57
CA GLY A 152 -5.09 -1.66 16.71
C GLY A 152 -3.65 -2.04 16.40
N HIS A 153 -2.69 -1.20 16.78
CA HIS A 153 -1.26 -1.39 16.52
C HIS A 153 -0.49 -1.44 17.84
N TYR A 154 0.48 -2.31 17.91
CA TYR A 154 1.42 -2.35 19.02
C TYR A 154 2.83 -2.53 18.50
N SER A 155 3.76 -1.75 19.04
CA SER A 155 5.16 -1.73 18.65
C SER A 155 6.06 -1.78 19.85
N PHE A 156 7.12 -2.58 19.73
CA PHE A 156 8.12 -2.76 20.75
C PHE A 156 9.53 -2.55 20.19
N ARG A 157 10.29 -1.67 20.80
CA ARG A 157 11.71 -1.42 20.49
C ARG A 157 12.56 -2.48 21.18
N LEU A 158 12.96 -3.48 20.43
CA LEU A 158 13.71 -4.65 20.93
C LEU A 158 15.18 -4.28 21.24
N SER A 159 15.76 -3.36 20.45
CA SER A 159 17.10 -2.81 20.65
C SER A 159 17.18 -1.37 20.12
N GLU A 160 18.34 -0.73 20.23
CA GLU A 160 18.55 0.60 19.67
C GLU A 160 18.21 0.68 18.16
N ASN A 161 18.46 -0.41 17.44
CA ASN A 161 18.33 -0.45 15.99
C ASN A 161 17.15 -1.29 15.50
N LEU A 162 16.54 -2.12 16.35
CA LEU A 162 15.50 -3.08 15.93
C LEU A 162 14.21 -2.86 16.69
N GLY A 163 13.12 -2.69 15.95
CA GLY A 163 11.75 -2.70 16.43
C GLY A 163 10.96 -3.83 15.79
N ILE A 164 10.00 -4.35 16.53
CA ILE A 164 8.99 -5.29 16.06
C ILE A 164 7.61 -4.70 16.30
N GLY A 165 6.64 -5.11 15.50
CA GLY A 165 5.28 -4.60 15.62
C GLY A 165 4.27 -5.62 15.16
N ALA A 166 3.08 -5.49 15.70
CA ALA A 166 1.92 -6.28 15.29
C ALA A 166 0.69 -5.37 15.22
N SER A 167 -0.25 -5.73 14.35
CA SER A 167 -1.57 -5.09 14.28
C SER A 167 -2.66 -6.16 14.31
N GLY A 168 -3.81 -5.81 14.88
CA GLY A 168 -5.03 -6.59 14.79
C GLY A 168 -6.10 -5.74 14.13
N ARG A 169 -6.91 -6.36 13.26
CA ARG A 169 -7.86 -5.64 12.41
C ARG A 169 -9.20 -6.36 12.31
N TYR A 170 -10.28 -5.60 12.44
CA TYR A 170 -11.63 -5.99 12.09
C TYR A 170 -12.04 -5.31 10.81
N ILE A 171 -12.59 -6.06 9.86
CA ILE A 171 -12.99 -5.58 8.53
C ILE A 171 -14.49 -5.85 8.36
N LEU A 172 -15.22 -4.85 7.88
CA LEU A 172 -16.63 -4.92 7.51
C LEU A 172 -16.78 -4.40 6.08
N SER A 173 -17.46 -5.15 5.23
CA SER A 173 -17.81 -4.74 3.88
C SER A 173 -19.32 -4.90 3.69
N ASP A 174 -20.03 -3.80 3.54
CA ASP A 174 -21.47 -3.76 3.29
C ASP A 174 -21.74 -3.22 1.89
N LEU A 175 -21.90 -4.15 0.96
CA LEU A 175 -22.08 -3.85 -0.47
C LEU A 175 -23.52 -3.55 -0.85
N SER A 176 -24.47 -3.73 0.07
CA SER A 176 -25.89 -3.54 -0.18
C SER A 176 -26.58 -2.54 0.74
N ASN A 177 -25.80 -1.78 1.51
CA ASN A 177 -26.32 -0.85 2.52
C ASN A 177 -27.45 0.06 1.97
N GLY A 178 -28.64 -0.02 2.59
CA GLY A 178 -29.80 0.79 2.22
C GLY A 178 -30.57 0.31 1.00
N ALA A 179 -30.23 -0.82 0.39
CA ALA A 179 -31.04 -1.40 -0.69
C ALA A 179 -32.44 -1.78 -0.16
N THR A 180 -33.41 -0.96 -0.51
CA THR A 180 -34.81 -1.10 -0.02
C THR A 180 -35.69 -1.60 -1.13
N THR A 181 -35.60 -2.82 -1.58
CA THR A 181 -36.70 -3.42 -2.38
C THR A 181 -36.38 -4.84 -2.82
N THR A 182 -37.16 -5.40 -3.69
CA THR A 182 -37.16 -6.69 -4.39
C THR A 182 -35.77 -7.27 -4.81
N ILE A 183 -34.67 -6.50 -4.64
CA ILE A 183 -33.32 -6.96 -4.86
C ILE A 183 -32.88 -7.75 -3.63
N THR A 184 -32.38 -8.95 -3.85
CA THR A 184 -31.81 -9.82 -2.81
C THR A 184 -30.76 -9.03 -2.03
N GLN A 185 -31.02 -8.77 -0.74
CA GLN A 185 -30.03 -8.14 0.13
C GLN A 185 -28.80 -9.04 0.20
N ILE A 186 -27.65 -8.49 -0.16
CA ILE A 186 -26.37 -9.16 0.01
C ILE A 186 -25.96 -8.94 1.48
N PRO A 187 -25.79 -9.99 2.29
CA PRO A 187 -25.32 -9.82 3.67
C PRO A 187 -23.95 -9.14 3.72
N SER A 188 -23.73 -8.34 4.75
CA SER A 188 -22.42 -7.74 4.98
C SER A 188 -21.37 -8.81 5.24
N GLY A 189 -20.24 -8.72 4.57
CA GLY A 189 -19.07 -9.55 4.80
C GLY A 189 -18.24 -9.01 5.98
N THR A 190 -17.71 -9.91 6.80
CA THR A 190 -16.77 -9.57 7.88
C THR A 190 -15.54 -10.43 7.83
N ALA A 191 -14.38 -9.86 8.22
CA ALA A 191 -13.13 -10.58 8.35
C ALA A 191 -12.30 -10.04 9.51
N PHE A 192 -11.42 -10.90 10.03
CA PHE A 192 -10.39 -10.52 11.00
C PHE A 192 -9.01 -10.80 10.40
N SER A 193 -8.06 -9.92 10.66
CA SER A 193 -6.68 -10.10 10.25
C SER A 193 -5.68 -9.59 11.26
N VAL A 194 -4.44 -10.08 11.14
CA VAL A 194 -3.29 -9.62 11.89
C VAL A 194 -2.15 -9.25 10.93
N ASP A 195 -1.29 -8.35 11.37
CA ASP A 195 -0.05 -8.01 10.69
C ASP A 195 1.13 -8.28 11.62
N PHE A 196 2.27 -8.67 11.03
CA PHE A 196 3.55 -8.79 11.73
C PHE A 196 4.63 -8.06 10.96
N ALA A 197 5.39 -7.24 11.69
CA ALA A 197 6.37 -6.37 11.10
C ALA A 197 7.68 -6.31 11.90
N ALA A 198 8.75 -6.00 11.17
CA ALA A 198 10.03 -5.64 11.76
C ALA A 198 10.60 -4.39 11.05
N PHE A 199 11.32 -3.59 11.81
CA PHE A 199 11.97 -2.39 11.32
C PHE A 199 13.35 -2.27 11.95
N TYR A 200 14.37 -2.17 11.08
CA TYR A 200 15.76 -1.98 11.48
C TYR A 200 16.23 -0.61 11.00
N SER A 201 16.84 0.17 11.90
CA SER A 201 17.37 1.49 11.60
C SER A 201 18.78 1.61 12.17
N LYS A 202 19.77 1.85 11.32
CA LYS A 202 21.17 1.98 11.70
C LYS A 202 21.73 3.31 11.23
N LYS A 203 22.33 4.05 12.16
CA LYS A 203 23.16 5.22 11.82
C LYS A 203 24.40 4.77 11.05
N LEU A 204 24.74 5.51 10.01
CA LEU A 204 25.92 5.28 9.18
C LEU A 204 26.78 6.54 9.20
N GLU A 205 28.07 6.35 9.10
CA GLU A 205 29.02 7.44 8.87
C GLU A 205 29.45 7.40 7.40
N ILE A 206 28.92 8.29 6.59
CA ILE A 206 29.18 8.32 5.16
C ILE A 206 29.76 9.67 4.75
N GLY A 207 31.06 9.70 4.59
CA GLY A 207 31.81 10.75 3.93
C GLY A 207 31.49 12.17 4.41
N ARG A 208 30.76 12.93 3.56
CA ARG A 208 30.45 14.35 3.81
C ARG A 208 29.06 14.59 4.41
N LEU A 209 28.27 13.54 4.64
CA LEU A 209 26.95 13.68 5.26
C LEU A 209 27.12 13.88 6.76
N GLN A 210 26.39 14.86 7.33
CA GLN A 210 26.42 15.14 8.77
C GLN A 210 25.77 14.02 9.57
N GLU A 211 24.62 13.53 9.10
CA GLU A 211 23.94 12.37 9.65
C GLU A 211 23.41 11.52 8.50
N SER A 212 23.57 10.21 8.62
CA SER A 212 22.94 9.29 7.68
C SER A 212 22.43 8.06 8.40
N LYS A 213 21.35 7.46 7.85
CA LYS A 213 20.70 6.26 8.36
C LYS A 213 20.33 5.34 7.21
N LEU A 214 20.46 4.06 7.44
CA LEU A 214 19.87 3.02 6.61
C LEU A 214 18.75 2.35 7.40
N ASN A 215 17.55 2.41 6.86
CA ASN A 215 16.40 1.73 7.38
C ASN A 215 16.06 0.55 6.49
N VAL A 216 15.69 -0.57 7.09
CA VAL A 216 15.16 -1.76 6.41
C VAL A 216 13.86 -2.15 7.11
N GLY A 217 12.83 -2.43 6.35
CA GLY A 217 11.53 -2.80 6.88
C GLY A 217 10.95 -4.00 6.18
N VAL A 218 10.25 -4.82 6.94
CA VAL A 218 9.40 -5.91 6.43
C VAL A 218 8.05 -5.84 7.14
N ASN A 219 6.98 -6.06 6.39
CA ASN A 219 5.63 -6.20 6.92
C ASN A 219 4.89 -7.29 6.14
N ILE A 220 4.29 -8.23 6.87
CA ILE A 220 3.31 -9.16 6.31
C ILE A 220 1.97 -8.75 6.89
N SER A 221 1.12 -8.20 6.04
CA SER A 221 -0.15 -7.61 6.43
C SER A 221 -1.34 -8.44 5.97
N ASN A 222 -2.47 -8.28 6.67
CA ASN A 222 -3.74 -8.91 6.35
C ASN A 222 -3.70 -10.45 6.40
N ILE A 223 -2.92 -11.06 7.30
CA ILE A 223 -2.98 -12.50 7.56
C ILE A 223 -4.29 -12.78 8.30
N GLY A 224 -5.28 -13.39 7.66
CA GLY A 224 -6.59 -13.46 8.31
C GLY A 224 -7.59 -14.41 7.69
N SER A 225 -8.84 -14.30 8.14
CA SER A 225 -9.94 -15.05 7.60
C SER A 225 -10.28 -14.60 6.18
N LYS A 226 -10.86 -15.51 5.40
CA LYS A 226 -11.54 -15.11 4.16
C LYS A 226 -12.79 -14.30 4.48
N ILE A 227 -13.25 -13.50 3.53
CA ILE A 227 -14.50 -12.76 3.63
C ILE A 227 -15.57 -13.42 2.79
N GLN A 228 -16.80 -13.44 3.28
CA GLN A 228 -17.94 -14.08 2.63
C GLN A 228 -19.16 -13.16 2.68
N TYR A 229 -19.87 -13.04 1.56
CA TYR A 229 -21.03 -12.16 1.39
C TYR A 229 -22.37 -12.91 1.29
N SER A 230 -22.37 -14.23 1.40
CA SER A 230 -23.62 -15.03 1.46
C SER A 230 -23.37 -16.35 2.17
N ALA A 231 -24.39 -16.89 2.82
CA ALA A 231 -24.27 -18.18 3.55
C ALA A 231 -23.83 -19.34 2.65
N ASN A 232 -24.18 -19.31 1.37
CA ASN A 232 -23.85 -20.33 0.37
C ASN A 232 -22.83 -19.87 -0.64
N GLY A 233 -22.25 -18.65 -0.48
CA GLY A 233 -21.25 -18.11 -1.40
C GLY A 233 -19.85 -18.65 -1.11
N GLN A 234 -19.01 -18.59 -2.12
CA GLN A 234 -17.59 -18.90 -1.96
C GLN A 234 -16.89 -17.76 -1.20
N PRO A 235 -16.16 -18.06 -0.13
CA PRO A 235 -15.38 -17.05 0.56
C PRO A 235 -14.17 -16.64 -0.26
N ASP A 236 -13.91 -15.33 -0.34
CA ASP A 236 -12.76 -14.76 -1.02
C ASP A 236 -11.61 -14.50 -0.05
N PHE A 237 -10.37 -14.67 -0.51
CA PHE A 237 -9.19 -14.25 0.23
C PHE A 237 -9.21 -12.74 0.45
N ILE A 238 -8.84 -12.28 1.64
CA ILE A 238 -8.47 -10.88 1.87
C ILE A 238 -7.05 -10.64 1.35
N PRO A 239 -6.64 -9.40 1.06
CA PRO A 239 -5.38 -9.11 0.37
C PRO A 239 -4.16 -9.22 1.32
N THR A 240 -3.82 -10.47 1.71
CA THR A 240 -2.56 -10.72 2.43
C THR A 240 -1.39 -10.28 1.58
N ASN A 241 -0.52 -9.41 2.11
CA ASN A 241 0.56 -8.79 1.36
C ASN A 241 1.87 -8.82 2.15
N MET A 242 2.97 -9.09 1.47
CA MET A 242 4.31 -8.92 2.00
C MET A 242 4.95 -7.69 1.36
N ALA A 243 5.39 -6.76 2.18
CA ALA A 243 6.18 -5.60 1.79
C ALA A 243 7.59 -5.71 2.37
N LEU A 244 8.61 -5.54 1.54
CA LEU A 244 10.02 -5.50 1.93
C LEU A 244 10.64 -4.24 1.33
N GLY A 245 11.38 -3.46 2.12
CA GLY A 245 11.99 -2.25 1.59
C GLY A 245 13.21 -1.79 2.37
N ALA A 246 13.90 -0.86 1.74
CA ALA A 246 15.01 -0.12 2.32
C ALA A 246 14.86 1.38 2.05
N CYS A 247 15.30 2.20 2.99
CA CYS A 247 15.33 3.65 2.86
C CYS A 247 16.66 4.17 3.38
N PHE A 248 17.35 4.92 2.56
CA PHE A 248 18.53 5.68 2.96
C PHE A 248 18.11 7.12 3.24
N GLU A 249 18.48 7.63 4.42
CA GLU A 249 18.29 9.01 4.82
C GLU A 249 19.66 9.68 5.00
N GLY A 250 19.81 10.89 4.46
CA GLY A 250 21.05 11.63 4.57
C GLY A 250 20.81 13.12 4.84
N GLN A 251 21.55 13.67 5.81
CA GLN A 251 21.59 15.10 6.07
C GLN A 251 22.83 15.68 5.40
N ILE A 252 22.61 16.58 4.42
CA ILE A 252 23.68 17.22 3.63
C ILE A 252 24.33 18.32 4.46
N ASP A 253 23.50 19.16 5.08
CA ASP A 253 23.90 20.26 5.95
C ASP A 253 22.79 20.55 6.99
N GLU A 254 22.91 21.62 7.75
CA GLU A 254 21.94 21.99 8.82
C GLU A 254 20.52 22.21 8.29
N HIS A 255 20.36 22.53 7.01
CA HIS A 255 19.08 22.89 6.41
C HIS A 255 18.56 21.85 5.42
N ASN A 256 19.44 21.04 4.84
CA ASN A 256 19.14 20.18 3.72
C ASN A 256 19.26 18.70 4.08
N SER A 257 18.19 17.94 3.89
CA SER A 257 18.20 16.49 4.04
C SER A 257 17.41 15.82 2.90
N PHE A 258 17.72 14.56 2.66
CA PHE A 258 17.05 13.76 1.64
C PHE A 258 16.84 12.34 2.12
N SER A 259 15.89 11.66 1.50
CA SER A 259 15.76 10.20 1.59
C SER A 259 15.51 9.58 0.21
N ALA A 260 15.98 8.35 0.05
CA ALA A 260 15.73 7.52 -1.13
C ALA A 260 15.27 6.14 -0.68
N SER A 261 14.16 5.66 -1.22
CA SER A 261 13.50 4.44 -0.80
C SER A 261 13.24 3.51 -1.97
N LEU A 262 13.41 2.21 -1.72
CA LEU A 262 13.03 1.12 -2.61
C LEU A 262 12.19 0.13 -1.82
N GLN A 263 11.04 -0.27 -2.38
CA GLN A 263 10.13 -1.23 -1.77
C GLN A 263 9.63 -2.22 -2.81
N PHE A 264 9.47 -3.46 -2.38
CA PHE A 264 8.88 -4.55 -3.14
C PHE A 264 7.68 -5.10 -2.38
N ASP A 265 6.56 -5.24 -3.09
CA ASP A 265 5.33 -5.81 -2.56
C ASP A 265 4.98 -7.07 -3.34
N LYS A 266 4.55 -8.11 -2.63
CA LYS A 266 3.98 -9.32 -3.22
C LYS A 266 2.68 -9.67 -2.51
N LEU A 267 1.64 -9.87 -3.32
CA LEU A 267 0.37 -10.39 -2.81
C LEU A 267 0.52 -11.87 -2.48
N LEU A 268 0.29 -12.23 -1.22
CA LEU A 268 0.40 -13.60 -0.71
C LEU A 268 -0.98 -14.28 -0.75
N VAL A 269 -1.54 -14.36 -1.95
CA VAL A 269 -2.83 -15.01 -2.25
C VAL A 269 -2.60 -15.93 -3.43
N PRO A 270 -3.19 -17.14 -3.44
CA PRO A 270 -2.94 -18.09 -4.51
C PRO A 270 -3.27 -17.56 -5.89
N THR A 271 -2.36 -17.81 -6.83
CA THR A 271 -2.55 -17.46 -8.24
C THR A 271 -3.64 -18.35 -8.87
N PRO A 272 -4.62 -17.77 -9.59
CA PRO A 272 -5.62 -18.56 -10.31
C PRO A 272 -4.98 -19.54 -11.29
N THR A 273 -5.40 -20.81 -11.23
CA THR A 273 -4.95 -21.85 -12.14
C THR A 273 -6.04 -22.19 -13.14
N TYR A 274 -5.66 -22.41 -14.40
CA TYR A 274 -6.58 -22.66 -15.50
C TYR A 274 -6.26 -23.99 -16.19
N SER A 275 -7.33 -24.65 -16.67
CA SER A 275 -7.26 -25.81 -17.55
C SER A 275 -7.94 -25.51 -18.87
N LYS A 276 -7.49 -26.18 -19.94
CA LYS A 276 -8.07 -26.12 -21.27
C LYS A 276 -8.62 -27.48 -21.64
N ASP A 277 -9.90 -27.54 -22.01
CA ASP A 277 -10.51 -28.79 -22.44
C ASP A 277 -10.12 -29.14 -23.91
N ASN A 278 -10.55 -30.30 -24.36
CA ASN A 278 -10.26 -30.78 -25.73
C ASN A 278 -10.90 -29.91 -26.83
N GLN A 279 -11.84 -29.03 -26.51
CA GLN A 279 -12.50 -28.09 -27.41
C GLN A 279 -11.86 -26.70 -27.35
N GLY A 280 -10.83 -26.53 -26.51
CA GLY A 280 -10.13 -25.27 -26.33
C GLY A 280 -10.80 -24.30 -25.37
N LYS A 281 -11.87 -24.70 -24.67
CA LYS A 281 -12.54 -23.90 -23.64
C LYS A 281 -11.67 -23.84 -22.39
N ILE A 282 -11.45 -22.63 -21.91
CA ILE A 282 -10.66 -22.33 -20.71
C ILE A 282 -11.60 -22.26 -19.51
N SER A 283 -11.23 -22.91 -18.41
CA SER A 283 -11.92 -22.85 -17.11
C SER A 283 -10.90 -22.89 -15.99
N PHE A 284 -11.29 -22.45 -14.80
CA PHE A 284 -10.47 -22.67 -13.60
C PHE A 284 -10.28 -24.18 -13.36
N VAL A 285 -9.13 -24.56 -12.81
CA VAL A 285 -8.89 -25.92 -12.36
C VAL A 285 -9.82 -26.25 -11.21
N ASP A 286 -10.58 -27.33 -11.34
CA ASP A 286 -11.52 -27.91 -10.38
C ASP A 286 -11.38 -29.44 -10.49
N ALA A 287 -10.35 -29.97 -9.83
CA ALA A 287 -9.98 -31.39 -9.95
C ALA A 287 -11.01 -32.32 -9.30
N ASN A 288 -11.67 -31.88 -8.24
CA ASN A 288 -12.69 -32.63 -7.52
C ASN A 288 -14.11 -32.48 -8.09
N ARG A 289 -14.29 -31.55 -9.08
CA ARG A 289 -15.55 -31.28 -9.79
C ARG A 289 -16.70 -30.83 -8.89
N ASN A 290 -16.39 -30.06 -7.87
CA ASN A 290 -17.38 -29.50 -6.94
C ASN A 290 -17.84 -28.08 -7.33
N THR A 291 -17.42 -27.59 -8.51
CA THR A 291 -17.68 -26.23 -9.02
C THR A 291 -16.93 -25.09 -8.32
N ILE A 292 -16.01 -25.44 -7.43
CA ILE A 292 -15.15 -24.49 -6.71
C ILE A 292 -13.74 -24.60 -7.31
N PRO A 293 -13.12 -23.49 -7.76
CA PRO A 293 -11.73 -23.52 -8.17
C PRO A 293 -10.81 -23.98 -7.05
N ASP A 294 -9.89 -24.92 -7.34
CA ASP A 294 -9.00 -25.54 -6.35
C ASP A 294 -8.22 -24.49 -5.53
N PHE A 295 -7.76 -23.41 -6.18
CA PHE A 295 -7.04 -22.35 -5.47
C PHE A 295 -7.93 -21.63 -4.43
N LYS A 296 -9.25 -21.58 -4.62
CA LYS A 296 -10.20 -21.00 -3.66
C LYS A 296 -10.52 -21.94 -2.50
N GLU A 297 -10.22 -23.23 -2.58
CA GLU A 297 -10.44 -24.18 -1.50
C GLU A 297 -9.35 -24.11 -0.42
N LEU A 298 -8.18 -23.61 -0.77
CA LEU A 298 -7.07 -23.49 0.18
C LEU A 298 -7.47 -22.63 1.39
N GLY A 299 -7.09 -23.04 2.58
CA GLY A 299 -7.17 -22.18 3.77
C GLY A 299 -6.26 -20.96 3.65
N SER A 300 -6.55 -19.87 4.36
CA SER A 300 -5.80 -18.61 4.25
C SER A 300 -4.29 -18.77 4.45
N ILE A 301 -3.87 -19.52 5.46
CA ILE A 301 -2.43 -19.76 5.74
C ILE A 301 -1.80 -20.65 4.67
N ALA A 302 -2.50 -21.72 4.23
CA ALA A 302 -2.00 -22.58 3.16
C ALA A 302 -1.85 -21.76 1.85
N GLY A 303 -2.87 -20.96 1.49
CA GLY A 303 -2.82 -20.09 0.33
C GLY A 303 -1.67 -19.07 0.40
N MET A 304 -1.43 -18.47 1.57
CA MET A 304 -0.29 -17.58 1.79
C MET A 304 1.06 -18.28 1.53
N LEU A 305 1.22 -19.51 2.00
CA LEU A 305 2.48 -20.24 1.82
C LEU A 305 2.68 -20.75 0.38
N THR A 306 1.61 -21.19 -0.29
CA THR A 306 1.68 -21.67 -1.68
C THR A 306 1.94 -20.54 -2.68
N SER A 307 1.52 -19.30 -2.40
CA SER A 307 1.69 -18.13 -3.26
C SER A 307 3.14 -17.75 -3.59
N PHE A 308 4.13 -18.41 -2.99
CA PHE A 308 5.54 -18.23 -3.33
C PHE A 308 6.01 -19.12 -4.50
N GLY A 309 5.17 -20.00 -5.03
CA GLY A 309 5.59 -20.95 -6.07
C GLY A 309 4.43 -21.59 -6.82
N ASP A 310 3.25 -20.99 -6.86
CA ASP A 310 2.05 -21.53 -7.49
C ASP A 310 1.76 -20.96 -8.89
N HIS A 311 2.55 -19.99 -9.35
CA HIS A 311 2.35 -19.42 -10.67
C HIS A 311 2.67 -20.43 -11.78
N ALA A 312 1.76 -20.62 -12.74
CA ALA A 312 1.87 -21.59 -13.83
C ALA A 312 3.14 -21.46 -14.69
N ASN A 313 3.71 -20.24 -14.77
CA ASN A 313 4.95 -19.97 -15.48
C ASN A 313 6.22 -20.09 -14.61
N GLY A 314 6.11 -20.70 -13.42
CA GLY A 314 7.21 -20.89 -12.47
C GLY A 314 7.82 -19.58 -11.97
N ILE A 315 9.13 -19.57 -11.72
CA ILE A 315 9.84 -18.41 -11.12
C ILE A 315 9.66 -17.12 -11.95
N GLY A 316 9.59 -17.21 -13.28
CA GLY A 316 9.36 -16.04 -14.14
C GLY A 316 7.99 -15.41 -13.91
N GLY A 317 6.97 -16.22 -13.67
CA GLY A 317 5.63 -15.76 -13.31
C GLY A 317 5.60 -15.15 -11.90
N GLU A 318 6.22 -15.79 -10.92
CA GLU A 318 6.35 -15.27 -9.56
C GLU A 318 7.02 -13.88 -9.50
N LEU A 319 8.09 -13.69 -10.28
CA LEU A 319 8.73 -12.37 -10.40
C LEU A 319 7.82 -11.35 -11.07
N GLY A 320 6.92 -11.79 -11.95
CA GLY A 320 5.88 -10.97 -12.59
C GLY A 320 4.75 -10.54 -11.65
N GLU A 321 4.72 -11.00 -10.39
CA GLU A 321 3.76 -10.58 -9.37
C GLU A 321 4.35 -9.54 -8.40
N ILE A 322 5.66 -9.27 -8.50
CA ILE A 322 6.34 -8.32 -7.60
C ILE A 322 6.11 -6.88 -8.06
N ILE A 323 5.46 -6.10 -7.22
CA ILE A 323 5.26 -4.67 -7.42
C ILE A 323 6.49 -3.94 -6.90
N THR A 324 6.99 -2.97 -7.67
CA THR A 324 8.19 -2.20 -7.32
C THR A 324 7.83 -0.73 -7.11
N HIS A 325 8.30 -0.18 -6.01
CA HIS A 325 8.10 1.22 -5.64
C HIS A 325 9.46 1.88 -5.42
N ILE A 326 9.69 3.01 -6.05
CA ILE A 326 10.88 3.85 -5.87
C ILE A 326 10.41 5.23 -5.46
N GLY A 327 10.92 5.74 -4.35
CA GLY A 327 10.51 7.04 -3.82
C GLY A 327 11.66 7.86 -3.28
N GLY A 328 11.53 9.17 -3.35
CA GLY A 328 12.48 10.11 -2.78
C GLY A 328 11.80 11.30 -2.14
N GLU A 329 12.38 11.79 -1.06
CA GLU A 329 11.94 12.98 -0.34
C GLU A 329 13.16 13.90 -0.16
N TYR A 330 12.99 15.18 -0.46
CA TYR A 330 13.92 16.23 -0.10
C TYR A 330 13.25 17.15 0.91
N ALA A 331 13.96 17.48 1.99
CA ALA A 331 13.47 18.37 3.03
C ALA A 331 14.39 19.57 3.22
N TYR A 332 13.80 20.77 3.17
CA TYR A 332 14.45 22.01 3.50
C TYR A 332 14.01 22.50 4.88
N GLN A 333 14.98 22.69 5.77
CA GLN A 333 14.81 23.09 7.17
C GLN A 333 13.86 22.17 7.96
N LYS A 334 13.70 20.92 7.56
CA LYS A 334 12.70 19.99 8.12
C LYS A 334 11.27 20.59 8.17
N THR A 335 11.03 21.58 7.32
CA THR A 335 9.78 22.37 7.23
C THR A 335 9.09 22.15 5.89
N TYR A 336 9.83 22.26 4.79
CA TYR A 336 9.30 22.11 3.43
C TYR A 336 9.78 20.78 2.87
N PHE A 337 8.85 20.03 2.30
CA PHE A 337 9.13 18.70 1.73
C PHE A 337 8.70 18.66 0.28
N VAL A 338 9.57 18.14 -0.59
CA VAL A 338 9.27 17.82 -1.98
C VAL A 338 9.52 16.34 -2.18
N ARG A 339 8.59 15.67 -2.85
CA ARG A 339 8.61 14.21 -3.02
C ARG A 339 8.40 13.85 -4.47
N ALA A 340 9.02 12.79 -4.89
CA ALA A 340 8.79 12.17 -6.18
C ALA A 340 8.89 10.65 -6.05
N GLY A 341 8.20 9.93 -6.93
CA GLY A 341 8.25 8.48 -6.93
C GLY A 341 7.86 7.87 -8.27
N PHE A 342 8.21 6.61 -8.42
CA PHE A 342 7.86 5.76 -9.56
C PHE A 342 7.31 4.44 -9.05
N PHE A 343 6.13 4.08 -9.53
CA PHE A 343 5.42 2.84 -9.24
C PHE A 343 5.38 1.97 -10.48
N TYR A 344 5.75 0.73 -10.32
CA TYR A 344 5.70 -0.27 -11.37
C TYR A 344 5.03 -1.55 -10.88
N GLU A 345 3.90 -1.87 -11.49
CA GLU A 345 3.17 -3.11 -11.32
C GLU A 345 3.21 -3.87 -12.64
N PRO A 346 3.78 -5.10 -12.66
CA PRO A 346 3.81 -5.91 -13.86
C PRO A 346 2.39 -6.23 -14.38
N GLU A 347 2.25 -6.55 -15.68
CA GLU A 347 0.95 -6.87 -16.30
C GLU A 347 0.24 -8.02 -15.57
N GLY A 348 0.98 -9.03 -15.10
CA GLY A 348 0.43 -10.14 -14.31
C GLY A 348 -0.14 -9.75 -12.95
N ALA A 349 0.29 -8.64 -12.40
CA ALA A 349 -0.19 -8.12 -11.11
C ALA A 349 -1.26 -7.02 -11.24
N GLY A 350 -1.53 -6.53 -12.47
CA GLY A 350 -2.50 -5.47 -12.74
C GLY A 350 -2.05 -4.39 -13.73
N GLY A 351 -0.74 -4.31 -14.04
CA GLY A 351 -0.20 -3.50 -15.14
C GLY A 351 -0.16 -2.00 -14.89
N ARG A 352 -0.31 -1.52 -13.64
CA ARG A 352 -0.31 -0.09 -13.33
C ARG A 352 1.10 0.46 -13.31
N GLN A 353 1.30 1.59 -13.97
CA GLN A 353 2.57 2.32 -13.95
C GLN A 353 2.27 3.82 -13.83
N PHE A 354 2.89 4.47 -12.86
CA PHE A 354 2.69 5.88 -12.65
C PHE A 354 3.90 6.55 -11.97
N ILE A 355 4.02 7.84 -12.18
CA ILE A 355 4.90 8.70 -11.40
C ILE A 355 4.08 9.51 -10.40
N THR A 356 4.71 9.88 -9.31
CA THR A 356 4.07 10.69 -8.28
C THR A 356 4.88 11.92 -7.96
N ALA A 357 4.18 12.96 -7.54
CA ALA A 357 4.75 14.16 -6.97
C ALA A 357 4.06 14.47 -5.64
N GLY A 358 4.79 15.00 -4.69
CA GLY A 358 4.27 15.36 -3.38
C GLY A 358 4.90 16.62 -2.82
N LEU A 359 4.11 17.35 -2.04
CA LEU A 359 4.54 18.51 -1.28
C LEU A 359 4.15 18.32 0.17
N GLY A 360 5.00 18.80 1.09
CA GLY A 360 4.71 18.79 2.52
C GLY A 360 5.13 20.11 3.17
N LEU A 361 4.36 20.49 4.18
CA LEU A 361 4.65 21.62 5.04
C LEU A 361 4.50 21.19 6.50
N LYS A 362 5.54 21.38 7.29
CA LYS A 362 5.51 21.14 8.73
C LYS A 362 5.71 22.47 9.47
N TYR A 363 4.74 22.82 10.31
CA TYR A 363 4.81 24.01 11.12
C TYR A 363 4.39 23.69 12.56
N ALA A 364 5.29 23.89 13.50
CA ALA A 364 5.11 23.53 14.91
C ALA A 364 4.70 22.05 15.06
N ALA A 365 3.52 21.79 15.61
CA ALA A 365 2.97 20.46 15.80
C ALA A 365 2.22 19.90 14.57
N MET A 366 1.92 20.75 13.59
CA MET A 366 1.09 20.41 12.43
C MET A 366 1.94 20.06 11.22
N GLN A 367 1.48 19.09 10.45
CA GLN A 367 2.02 18.73 9.14
C GLN A 367 0.88 18.63 8.13
N LEU A 368 1.06 19.26 6.98
CA LEU A 368 0.17 19.18 5.82
C LEU A 368 0.92 18.55 4.67
N ASP A 369 0.35 17.54 4.07
CA ASP A 369 0.92 16.88 2.91
C ASP A 369 -0.11 16.80 1.77
N PHE A 370 0.37 16.96 0.56
CA PHE A 370 -0.39 16.82 -0.68
C PHE A 370 0.39 15.94 -1.64
N SER A 371 -0.30 15.10 -2.38
CA SER A 371 0.31 14.29 -3.44
C SER A 371 -0.62 14.17 -4.65
N TYR A 372 0.02 13.95 -5.79
CA TYR A 372 -0.66 13.75 -7.06
C TYR A 372 0.02 12.63 -7.84
N LEU A 373 -0.81 11.76 -8.43
CA LEU A 373 -0.41 10.61 -9.22
C LEU A 373 -0.67 10.90 -10.69
N LEU A 374 0.36 10.70 -11.52
CA LEU A 374 0.34 10.87 -12.98
C LEU A 374 0.58 9.50 -13.64
N PRO A 375 -0.42 8.94 -14.34
CA PRO A 375 -0.22 7.70 -15.06
C PRO A 375 0.74 7.93 -16.24
N ILE A 376 1.55 6.93 -16.55
CA ILE A 376 2.45 6.94 -17.70
C ILE A 376 2.09 5.87 -18.75
N THR A 377 1.11 5.03 -18.45
CA THR A 377 0.55 4.07 -19.43
C THR A 377 -0.35 4.77 -20.43
N GLN A 378 -0.32 4.31 -21.69
CA GLN A 378 -1.20 4.84 -22.75
C GLN A 378 -2.68 4.48 -22.53
N GLN A 379 -2.95 3.42 -21.78
CA GLN A 379 -4.30 2.99 -21.42
C GLN A 379 -4.81 3.86 -20.25
N ARG A 380 -5.84 4.67 -20.53
CA ARG A 380 -6.49 5.46 -19.48
C ARG A 380 -7.19 4.54 -18.48
N SER A 381 -6.88 4.75 -17.21
CA SER A 381 -7.52 4.06 -16.10
C SER A 381 -8.44 5.02 -15.34
N PRO A 382 -9.59 4.56 -14.84
CA PRO A 382 -10.38 5.34 -13.90
C PRO A 382 -9.60 5.74 -12.63
N LEU A 383 -8.47 5.09 -12.35
CA LEU A 383 -7.56 5.36 -11.25
C LEU A 383 -6.51 6.44 -11.58
N ASP A 384 -6.56 7.02 -12.78
CA ASP A 384 -5.64 8.08 -13.17
C ASP A 384 -5.92 9.39 -12.43
N ASN A 385 -4.89 10.23 -12.29
CA ASN A 385 -5.01 11.57 -11.71
C ASN A 385 -5.55 11.60 -10.28
N GLN A 386 -5.11 10.67 -9.45
CA GLN A 386 -5.48 10.64 -8.04
C GLN A 386 -4.69 11.69 -7.25
N MET A 387 -5.38 12.37 -6.35
CA MET A 387 -4.77 13.24 -5.36
C MET A 387 -5.00 12.69 -3.96
N ARG A 388 -4.11 13.01 -3.02
CA ARG A 388 -4.28 12.70 -1.61
C ARG A 388 -3.88 13.88 -0.77
N VAL A 389 -4.59 14.06 0.34
CA VAL A 389 -4.34 15.15 1.30
C VAL A 389 -4.24 14.53 2.69
N SER A 390 -3.24 14.95 3.44
CA SER A 390 -3.05 14.51 4.82
C SER A 390 -2.84 15.69 5.75
N ILE A 391 -3.46 15.64 6.91
CA ILE A 391 -3.25 16.58 8.01
C ILE A 391 -2.82 15.75 9.22
N GLY A 392 -1.66 16.08 9.78
CA GLY A 392 -1.11 15.42 10.94
C GLY A 392 -0.77 16.38 12.07
N PHE A 393 -0.86 15.90 13.29
CA PHE A 393 -0.47 16.60 14.50
C PHE A 393 0.41 15.69 15.35
N ASN A 394 1.51 16.26 15.88
CA ASN A 394 2.45 15.54 16.73
C ASN A 394 2.75 16.41 17.97
N ILE A 395 2.53 15.85 19.16
CA ILE A 395 2.63 16.55 20.43
C ILE A 395 3.53 15.74 21.39
N GLY A 396 4.18 16.42 22.30
CA GLY A 396 5.06 15.84 23.31
C GLY A 396 6.52 16.22 23.11
N GLU A 397 7.34 15.92 24.09
CA GLU A 397 8.76 16.22 24.06
C GLU A 397 9.49 15.26 23.12
N ASN A 398 10.52 15.78 22.43
CA ASN A 398 11.57 14.93 21.86
C ASN A 398 12.40 14.47 23.07
N LYS A 399 12.03 13.38 23.71
CA LYS A 399 12.94 12.74 24.66
C LYS A 399 14.13 12.28 23.83
N LYS A 400 15.22 13.06 23.87
CA LYS A 400 16.53 12.54 23.46
C LYS A 400 16.70 11.25 24.22
N ASP A 401 17.00 10.20 23.50
CA ASP A 401 17.21 8.86 24.04
C ASP A 401 18.26 8.92 25.14
N ASN A 402 17.86 9.16 26.38
CA ASN A 402 18.65 8.86 27.56
C ASN A 402 18.49 7.36 27.81
N TYR A 403 19.08 6.57 26.92
CA TYR A 403 19.27 5.14 27.16
C TYR A 403 20.57 4.98 27.94
N TRP A 404 20.42 4.59 29.23
CA TRP A 404 21.43 4.13 30.22
C TRP A 404 22.30 5.19 30.85
#